data_ef4e3dc29600d574acc27b3f0594594f
#
_entry.id   ef4e3dc29600d574acc27b3f0594594f
#
_cell.length_a   1.000
_cell.length_b   1.000
_cell.length_c   1.000
_cell.angle_alpha   90.00
_cell.angle_beta   90.00
_cell.angle_gamma   90.00
#
_symmetry.space_group_name_H-M   'P 1'
#
loop_
_entity.id
_entity.type
_entity.pdbx_description
1 polymer ?
#
loop_
_entity_poly.entity_id
_entity_poly.type
_entity_poly.pdbx_seq_one_letter_code
_entity_poly.pdbx_strand_id
1 'polypeptide(L)'
;INIDDTIKATLRNGGEIELVFDRTLKDRLKVILAIDNGGWSMDPYISVVQTLFDYARAQFKEVKTYFFHNTIYDYLWEDPARYKKPKRLTEFARMDPDTRLIIVGDASMAPYELMAHDGSIHITERSGRPSIEQLNFMAQTFEHAVWLNPVSEKMWGYTHTILAIANIFPMFPLSLDGLEKAVSKMMARS
;
A
#
# COMPACT_ATOMS: atom_id res chain seq x y z
N ILE A 1 7.86 -3.52 14.33
CA ILE A 1 7.68 -2.35 15.23
C ILE A 1 7.92 -2.81 16.66
N ASN A 2 8.71 -2.06 17.39
CA ASN A 2 8.87 -2.29 18.82
C ASN A 2 7.79 -1.48 19.55
N ILE A 3 6.75 -2.15 20.05
CA ILE A 3 5.59 -1.51 20.69
C ILE A 3 6.00 -0.75 21.93
N ASP A 4 6.83 -1.35 22.80
CA ASP A 4 7.26 -0.73 24.07
C ASP A 4 8.06 0.56 23.83
N ASP A 5 8.96 0.54 22.86
CA ASP A 5 9.75 1.70 22.50
C ASP A 5 8.91 2.74 21.75
N THR A 6 7.95 2.31 20.93
CA THR A 6 6.98 3.19 20.28
C THR A 6 6.12 3.93 21.30
N ILE A 7 5.59 3.24 22.31
CA ILE A 7 4.82 3.87 23.39
C ILE A 7 5.68 4.87 24.17
N LYS A 8 6.91 4.49 24.52
CA LYS A 8 7.83 5.38 25.25
C LYS A 8 8.20 6.62 24.44
N ALA A 9 8.48 6.45 23.15
CA ALA A 9 8.80 7.56 22.24
C ALA A 9 7.59 8.50 22.08
N THR A 10 6.40 7.94 21.85
CA THR A 10 5.15 8.69 21.77
C THR A 10 4.86 9.50 23.03
N LEU A 11 5.06 8.90 24.21
CA LEU A 11 4.90 9.61 25.49
C LEU A 11 5.90 10.75 25.69
N ARG A 12 7.15 10.55 25.24
CA ARG A 12 8.19 11.61 25.32
C ARG A 12 7.91 12.75 24.35
N ASN A 13 7.25 12.47 23.25
CA ASN A 13 6.96 13.42 22.17
C ASN A 13 5.57 14.10 22.34
N GLY A 14 5.09 14.22 23.58
CA GLY A 14 3.84 14.94 23.89
C GLY A 14 2.58 14.26 23.36
N GLY A 15 2.62 12.95 23.05
CA GLY A 15 1.50 12.19 22.51
C GLY A 15 1.48 12.10 20.99
N GLU A 16 2.41 12.73 20.28
CA GLU A 16 2.59 12.50 18.85
C GLU A 16 3.16 11.10 18.61
N ILE A 17 2.52 10.36 17.72
CA ILE A 17 2.89 8.95 17.45
C ILE A 17 4.30 8.90 16.85
N GLU A 18 5.22 8.23 17.54
CA GLU A 18 6.56 7.96 17.06
C GLU A 18 6.77 6.44 16.96
N LEU A 19 6.77 5.91 15.73
CA LEU A 19 6.97 4.49 15.48
C LEU A 19 8.44 4.10 15.63
N VAL A 20 8.73 3.20 16.55
CA VAL A 20 10.07 2.63 16.74
C VAL A 20 10.11 1.21 16.18
N PHE A 21 11.00 0.98 15.23
CA PHE A 21 11.28 -0.35 14.66
C PHE A 21 12.58 -0.91 15.23
N ASP A 22 12.71 -2.24 15.29
CA ASP A 22 13.96 -2.85 15.67
C ASP A 22 15.12 -2.42 14.75
N ARG A 23 16.28 -2.15 15.33
CA ARG A 23 17.47 -1.64 14.61
C ARG A 23 17.87 -2.49 13.39
N THR A 24 17.54 -3.78 13.39
CA THR A 24 17.80 -4.69 12.27
C THR A 24 16.97 -4.41 11.02
N LEU A 25 15.85 -3.69 11.14
CA LEU A 25 14.98 -3.29 10.02
C LEU A 25 15.52 -2.07 9.28
N LYS A 26 16.13 -1.13 10.01
CA LYS A 26 16.58 0.16 9.50
C LYS A 26 17.57 0.07 8.35
N ASP A 27 18.40 -0.99 8.33
CA ASP A 27 19.51 -1.10 7.39
C ASP A 27 19.23 -2.00 6.17
N ARG A 28 18.06 -2.63 6.09
CA ARG A 28 17.81 -3.70 5.11
C ARG A 28 16.61 -3.52 4.20
N LEU A 29 15.54 -2.86 4.63
CA LEU A 29 14.30 -2.86 3.85
C LEU A 29 14.23 -1.69 2.87
N LYS A 30 14.13 -2.01 1.60
CA LYS A 30 13.66 -1.11 0.54
C LYS A 30 12.16 -1.30 0.39
N VAL A 31 11.40 -0.24 0.48
CA VAL A 31 9.93 -0.28 0.46
C VAL A 31 9.39 0.57 -0.68
N ILE A 32 8.49 0.00 -1.45
CA ILE A 32 7.58 0.73 -2.31
C ILE A 32 6.28 0.89 -1.57
N LEU A 33 5.84 2.12 -1.44
CA LEU A 33 4.56 2.50 -0.89
C LEU A 33 3.67 2.98 -2.03
N ALA A 34 2.63 2.21 -2.39
CA ALA A 34 1.62 2.59 -3.35
C ALA A 34 0.36 3.05 -2.62
N ILE A 35 -0.05 4.30 -2.80
CA ILE A 35 -1.16 4.91 -2.07
C ILE A 35 -2.29 5.21 -3.03
N ASP A 36 -3.46 4.69 -2.73
CA ASP A 36 -4.70 5.19 -3.31
C ASP A 36 -4.96 6.61 -2.77
N ASN A 37 -4.84 7.59 -3.63
CA ASN A 37 -5.13 8.97 -3.32
C ASN A 37 -6.26 9.54 -4.18
N GLY A 38 -7.06 8.66 -4.76
CA GLY A 38 -8.20 8.99 -5.58
C GLY A 38 -9.52 8.64 -4.91
N GLY A 39 -10.54 9.45 -5.23
CA GLY A 39 -11.87 9.23 -4.69
C GLY A 39 -12.07 9.77 -3.26
N TRP A 40 -13.32 10.09 -2.97
CA TRP A 40 -13.73 10.70 -1.70
C TRP A 40 -13.59 9.76 -0.50
N SER A 41 -13.58 8.46 -0.76
CA SER A 41 -13.46 7.44 0.29
C SER A 41 -12.10 7.45 0.99
N MET A 42 -11.04 7.80 0.25
CA MET A 42 -9.68 7.86 0.77
C MET A 42 -9.29 9.21 1.39
N ASP A 43 -9.99 10.30 1.03
CA ASP A 43 -9.68 11.65 1.52
C ASP A 43 -9.49 11.73 3.05
N PRO A 44 -10.35 11.11 3.89
CA PRO A 44 -10.18 11.16 5.33
C PRO A 44 -8.92 10.46 5.84
N TYR A 45 -8.35 9.56 5.06
CA TYR A 45 -7.23 8.71 5.48
C TYR A 45 -5.88 9.16 4.94
N ILE A 46 -5.83 10.06 3.94
CA ILE A 46 -4.58 10.49 3.29
C ILE A 46 -3.62 11.10 4.32
N SER A 47 -4.09 11.95 5.22
CA SER A 47 -3.24 12.55 6.24
C SER A 47 -2.71 11.52 7.24
N VAL A 48 -3.53 10.53 7.61
CA VAL A 48 -3.14 9.43 8.49
C VAL A 48 -2.07 8.58 7.82
N VAL A 49 -2.26 8.23 6.55
CA VAL A 49 -1.28 7.50 5.75
C VAL A 49 0.03 8.26 5.68
N GLN A 50 -0.01 9.55 5.33
CA GLN A 50 1.19 10.38 5.24
C GLN A 50 1.93 10.43 6.57
N THR A 51 1.24 10.72 7.68
CA THR A 51 1.83 10.76 9.01
C THR A 51 2.47 9.43 9.37
N LEU A 52 1.75 8.33 9.20
CA LEU A 52 2.21 6.98 9.54
C LEU A 52 3.49 6.60 8.77
N PHE A 53 3.54 6.93 7.49
CA PHE A 53 4.69 6.59 6.65
C PHE A 53 5.83 7.61 6.71
N ASP A 54 5.57 8.86 7.03
CA ASP A 54 6.64 9.83 7.32
C ASP A 54 7.45 9.40 8.56
N TYR A 55 6.78 8.92 9.60
CA TYR A 55 7.45 8.31 10.75
C TYR A 55 8.14 6.98 10.40
N ALA A 56 7.47 6.12 9.62
CA ALA A 56 8.05 4.85 9.18
C ALA A 56 9.27 5.03 8.26
N ARG A 57 9.28 6.11 7.47
CA ARG A 57 10.37 6.42 6.52
C ARG A 57 11.74 6.48 7.18
N ALA A 58 11.82 7.02 8.41
CA ALA A 58 13.05 7.07 9.19
C ALA A 58 13.57 5.68 9.60
N GLN A 59 12.75 4.64 9.48
CA GLN A 59 13.02 3.27 9.92
C GLN A 59 13.36 2.32 8.77
N PHE A 60 13.15 2.74 7.50
CA PHE A 60 13.50 1.95 6.32
C PHE A 60 14.75 2.49 5.64
N LYS A 61 15.50 1.63 4.96
CA LYS A 61 16.68 2.02 4.19
C LYS A 61 16.32 2.96 3.04
N GLU A 62 15.22 2.64 2.36
CA GLU A 62 14.71 3.41 1.23
C GLU A 62 13.19 3.25 1.17
N VAL A 63 12.47 4.35 1.01
CA VAL A 63 11.03 4.35 0.74
C VAL A 63 10.77 5.16 -0.51
N LYS A 64 10.17 4.51 -1.53
CA LYS A 64 9.66 5.18 -2.72
C LYS A 64 8.15 5.19 -2.68
N THR A 65 7.56 6.36 -2.78
CA THR A 65 6.10 6.53 -2.76
C THR A 65 5.58 6.71 -4.18
N TYR A 66 4.50 5.99 -4.47
CA TYR A 66 3.73 6.09 -5.71
C TYR A 66 2.26 6.25 -5.39
N PHE A 67 1.50 6.74 -6.35
CA PHE A 67 0.08 7.00 -6.22
C PHE A 67 -0.72 6.31 -7.32
N PHE A 68 -1.96 5.95 -7.01
CA PHE A 68 -2.94 5.42 -7.95
C PHE A 68 -4.35 5.88 -7.55
N HIS A 69 -5.36 5.50 -8.32
CA HIS A 69 -6.76 5.84 -8.06
C HIS A 69 -7.63 4.59 -8.08
N ASN A 70 -8.34 4.34 -6.99
CA ASN A 70 -9.22 3.19 -6.74
C ASN A 70 -8.48 1.84 -6.84
N THR A 71 -7.86 1.58 -7.97
CA THR A 71 -7.09 0.34 -8.21
C THR A 71 -5.90 0.61 -9.12
N ILE A 72 -5.00 -0.36 -9.23
CA ILE A 72 -3.80 -0.25 -10.05
C ILE A 72 -4.13 -0.74 -11.46
N TYR A 73 -3.96 0.16 -12.43
CA TYR A 73 -4.07 -0.14 -13.86
C TYR A 73 -2.67 -0.41 -14.46
N ASP A 74 -2.25 0.30 -15.51
CA ASP A 74 -0.95 0.10 -16.17
C ASP A 74 0.21 0.85 -15.51
N TYR A 75 -0.10 1.83 -14.66
CA TYR A 75 0.86 2.76 -14.12
C TYR A 75 0.68 2.99 -12.62
N LEU A 76 1.80 3.26 -11.96
CA LEU A 76 1.84 4.00 -10.69
C LEU A 76 2.50 5.36 -10.94
N TRP A 77 2.15 6.36 -10.17
CA TRP A 77 2.56 7.74 -10.38
C TRP A 77 3.45 8.23 -9.24
N GLU A 78 4.60 8.85 -9.54
CA GLU A 78 5.41 9.52 -8.50
C GLU A 78 4.77 10.85 -8.06
N ASP A 79 3.96 11.45 -8.95
CA ASP A 79 3.24 12.68 -8.70
C ASP A 79 1.88 12.39 -8.05
N PRO A 80 1.57 12.96 -6.86
CA PRO A 80 0.27 12.78 -6.21
C PRO A 80 -0.93 13.23 -7.06
N ALA A 81 -0.74 14.21 -7.94
CA ALA A 81 -1.80 14.67 -8.86
C ALA A 81 -2.02 13.69 -10.04
N ARG A 82 -1.13 12.71 -10.22
CA ARG A 82 -1.16 11.72 -11.30
C ARG A 82 -1.17 12.29 -12.71
N TYR A 83 -0.47 13.40 -12.92
CA TYR A 83 -0.30 14.02 -14.25
C TYR A 83 1.09 13.82 -14.81
N LYS A 84 2.08 13.60 -13.95
CA LYS A 84 3.49 13.55 -14.33
C LYS A 84 4.14 12.27 -13.81
N LYS A 85 5.25 11.88 -14.46
CA LYS A 85 6.09 10.76 -14.03
C LYS A 85 5.31 9.45 -13.81
N PRO A 86 4.51 8.99 -14.80
CA PRO A 86 3.96 7.65 -14.76
C PRO A 86 5.10 6.63 -14.83
N LYS A 87 5.00 5.59 -14.04
CA LYS A 87 5.90 4.43 -14.08
C LYS A 87 5.10 3.19 -14.45
N ARG A 88 5.45 2.55 -15.54
CA ARG A 88 4.77 1.33 -15.98
C ARG A 88 5.00 0.19 -15.00
N LEU A 89 4.01 -0.66 -14.79
CA LEU A 89 4.12 -1.80 -13.88
C LEU A 89 5.27 -2.74 -14.29
N THR A 90 5.50 -2.92 -15.59
CA THR A 90 6.61 -3.74 -16.12
C THR A 90 8.00 -3.24 -15.72
N GLU A 91 8.15 -1.98 -15.34
CA GLU A 91 9.42 -1.43 -14.85
C GLU A 91 9.74 -1.90 -13.43
N PHE A 92 8.70 -2.22 -12.65
CA PHE A 92 8.89 -2.73 -11.28
C PHE A 92 9.49 -4.14 -11.27
N ALA A 93 9.26 -4.94 -12.30
CA ALA A 93 9.86 -6.28 -12.44
C ALA A 93 11.41 -6.26 -12.56
N ARG A 94 11.99 -5.08 -12.79
CA ARG A 94 13.47 -4.88 -12.88
C ARG A 94 14.06 -4.37 -11.57
N MET A 95 13.25 -4.21 -10.53
CA MET A 95 13.73 -3.75 -9.23
C MET A 95 14.42 -4.86 -8.45
N ASP A 96 15.06 -4.46 -7.37
CA ASP A 96 15.70 -5.39 -6.45
C ASP A 96 14.65 -6.39 -5.90
N PRO A 97 14.90 -7.71 -6.01
CA PRO A 97 13.98 -8.74 -5.50
C PRO A 97 13.64 -8.59 -4.01
N ASP A 98 14.57 -8.01 -3.23
CA ASP A 98 14.36 -7.75 -1.81
C ASP A 98 13.46 -6.53 -1.53
N THR A 99 12.97 -5.85 -2.57
CA THR A 99 12.05 -4.73 -2.40
C THR A 99 10.70 -5.23 -1.91
N ARG A 100 10.15 -4.57 -0.90
CA ARG A 100 8.83 -4.86 -0.32
C ARG A 100 7.78 -3.91 -0.90
N LEU A 101 6.57 -4.41 -1.13
CA LEU A 101 5.45 -3.61 -1.61
C LEU A 101 4.39 -3.46 -0.51
N ILE A 102 4.10 -2.23 -0.15
CA ILE A 102 2.95 -1.89 0.70
C ILE A 102 1.96 -1.10 -0.15
N ILE A 103 0.76 -1.63 -0.30
CA ILE A 103 -0.34 -0.95 -0.97
C ILE A 103 -1.29 -0.43 0.11
N VAL A 104 -1.73 0.81 -0.03
CA VAL A 104 -2.70 1.43 0.87
C VAL A 104 -3.90 1.89 0.07
N GLY A 105 -5.08 1.38 0.40
CA GLY A 105 -6.32 1.73 -0.28
C GLY A 105 -7.52 1.01 0.32
N ASP A 106 -8.72 1.54 0.10
CA ASP A 106 -9.95 0.96 0.64
C ASP A 106 -10.40 -0.31 -0.09
N ALA A 107 -9.89 -0.54 -1.29
CA ALA A 107 -10.24 -1.68 -2.14
C ALA A 107 -11.75 -1.78 -2.45
N SER A 108 -12.47 -0.67 -2.37
CA SER A 108 -13.95 -0.60 -2.42
C SER A 108 -14.47 0.06 -3.70
N MET A 109 -13.80 -0.20 -4.84
CA MET A 109 -14.23 0.29 -6.13
C MET A 109 -15.43 -0.48 -6.68
N ALA A 110 -16.04 0.04 -7.73
CA ALA A 110 -17.08 -0.69 -8.46
C ALA A 110 -16.49 -1.97 -9.09
N PRO A 111 -17.21 -3.11 -9.05
CA PRO A 111 -16.69 -4.37 -9.59
C PRO A 111 -16.19 -4.30 -11.03
N TYR A 112 -16.79 -3.48 -11.87
CA TYR A 112 -16.36 -3.32 -13.27
C TYR A 112 -14.99 -2.65 -13.38
N GLU A 113 -14.62 -1.76 -12.46
CA GLU A 113 -13.30 -1.13 -12.43
C GLU A 113 -12.19 -2.14 -12.21
N LEU A 114 -12.48 -3.15 -11.39
CA LEU A 114 -11.53 -4.22 -11.08
C LEU A 114 -11.48 -5.29 -12.18
N MET A 115 -12.65 -5.69 -12.71
CA MET A 115 -12.82 -6.91 -13.49
C MET A 115 -12.99 -6.69 -14.99
N ALA A 116 -13.40 -5.51 -15.43
CA ALA A 116 -13.65 -5.27 -16.85
C ALA A 116 -12.39 -4.79 -17.58
N HIS A 117 -12.30 -5.17 -18.86
CA HIS A 117 -11.38 -4.52 -19.79
C HIS A 117 -11.72 -3.02 -19.85
N ASP A 118 -10.71 -2.17 -19.79
CA ASP A 118 -10.90 -0.72 -19.74
C ASP A 118 -11.85 -0.23 -18.62
N GLY A 119 -11.86 -0.94 -17.48
CA GLY A 119 -12.73 -0.64 -16.36
C GLY A 119 -12.47 0.69 -15.66
N SER A 120 -11.34 1.36 -15.94
CA SER A 120 -11.04 2.66 -15.32
C SER A 120 -12.10 3.71 -15.68
N ILE A 121 -12.54 4.47 -14.68
CA ILE A 121 -13.37 5.65 -14.89
C ILE A 121 -12.60 6.77 -15.60
N HIS A 122 -11.27 6.79 -15.48
CA HIS A 122 -10.38 7.71 -16.18
C HIS A 122 -9.94 7.12 -17.52
N ILE A 123 -10.34 7.75 -18.62
CA ILE A 123 -10.02 7.28 -19.98
C ILE A 123 -8.51 7.14 -20.19
N THR A 124 -7.72 8.03 -19.59
CA THR A 124 -6.26 8.04 -19.70
C THR A 124 -5.56 6.88 -19.00
N GLU A 125 -6.25 6.19 -18.11
CA GLU A 125 -5.74 5.03 -17.37
C GLU A 125 -6.22 3.68 -17.95
N ARG A 126 -7.00 3.73 -19.03
CA ARG A 126 -7.49 2.52 -19.72
C ARG A 126 -6.36 1.86 -20.50
N SER A 127 -6.09 0.60 -20.16
CA SER A 127 -4.96 -0.17 -20.71
C SER A 127 -5.38 -1.36 -21.57
N GLY A 128 -6.68 -1.56 -21.75
CA GLY A 128 -7.23 -2.73 -22.42
C GLY A 128 -7.16 -4.02 -21.57
N ARG A 129 -6.74 -3.93 -20.30
CA ARG A 129 -6.64 -5.06 -19.39
C ARG A 129 -7.46 -4.83 -18.13
N PRO A 130 -8.05 -5.89 -17.55
CA PRO A 130 -8.65 -5.82 -16.23
C PRO A 130 -7.60 -5.47 -15.16
N SER A 131 -7.94 -4.58 -14.23
CA SER A 131 -7.04 -4.23 -13.13
C SER A 131 -6.66 -5.43 -12.27
N ILE A 132 -7.55 -6.42 -12.12
CA ILE A 132 -7.26 -7.65 -11.37
C ILE A 132 -6.02 -8.38 -11.92
N GLU A 133 -5.78 -8.34 -13.23
CA GLU A 133 -4.59 -8.92 -13.85
C GLU A 133 -3.33 -8.14 -13.48
N GLN A 134 -3.44 -6.82 -13.40
CA GLN A 134 -2.34 -5.94 -13.00
C GLN A 134 -1.99 -6.10 -11.52
N LEU A 135 -2.99 -6.28 -10.67
CA LEU A 135 -2.78 -6.60 -9.26
C LEU A 135 -2.09 -7.97 -9.08
N ASN A 136 -2.50 -8.98 -9.82
CA ASN A 136 -1.82 -10.28 -9.84
C ASN A 136 -0.37 -10.16 -10.33
N PHE A 137 -0.13 -9.37 -11.38
CA PHE A 137 1.22 -9.10 -11.85
C PHE A 137 2.09 -8.47 -10.76
N MET A 138 1.57 -7.49 -10.00
CA MET A 138 2.30 -6.88 -8.89
C MET A 138 2.57 -7.88 -7.76
N ALA A 139 1.60 -8.74 -7.43
CA ALA A 139 1.78 -9.78 -6.42
C ALA A 139 2.82 -10.83 -6.83
N GLN A 140 2.94 -11.13 -8.12
CA GLN A 140 3.97 -12.01 -8.66
C GLN A 140 5.35 -11.33 -8.75
N THR A 141 5.38 -10.02 -8.95
CA THR A 141 6.60 -9.23 -9.05
C THR A 141 7.27 -9.05 -7.68
N PHE A 142 6.48 -8.87 -6.63
CA PHE A 142 6.96 -8.64 -5.28
C PHE A 142 6.64 -9.84 -4.39
N GLU A 143 7.65 -10.63 -4.05
CA GLU A 143 7.50 -11.78 -3.15
C GLU A 143 6.87 -11.39 -1.80
N HIS A 144 7.14 -10.18 -1.35
CA HIS A 144 6.62 -9.63 -0.12
C HIS A 144 5.78 -8.39 -0.41
N ALA A 145 4.51 -8.62 -0.70
CA ALA A 145 3.52 -7.59 -0.93
C ALA A 145 2.38 -7.70 0.10
N VAL A 146 1.90 -6.57 0.61
CA VAL A 146 0.79 -6.48 1.56
C VAL A 146 -0.15 -5.33 1.20
N TRP A 147 -1.40 -5.43 1.64
CA TRP A 147 -2.41 -4.38 1.49
C TRP A 147 -2.84 -3.87 2.87
N LEU A 148 -2.78 -2.54 3.08
CA LEU A 148 -3.32 -1.87 4.25
C LEU A 148 -4.64 -1.21 3.89
N ASN A 149 -5.72 -1.64 4.54
CA ASN A 149 -7.07 -1.19 4.23
C ASN A 149 -7.65 -0.35 5.38
N PRO A 150 -8.10 0.90 5.13
CA PRO A 150 -8.72 1.75 6.13
C PRO A 150 -10.13 1.31 6.52
N VAL A 151 -10.80 0.52 5.70
CA VAL A 151 -12.14 -0.02 6.01
C VAL A 151 -12.01 -1.05 7.14
N SER A 152 -12.94 -1.01 8.11
CA SER A 152 -12.96 -1.98 9.21
C SER A 152 -13.01 -3.42 8.69
N GLU A 153 -12.18 -4.31 9.25
CA GLU A 153 -12.14 -5.75 8.88
C GLU A 153 -13.51 -6.42 8.91
N LYS A 154 -14.40 -6.00 9.83
CA LYS A 154 -15.76 -6.51 9.94
C LYS A 154 -16.60 -6.26 8.69
N MET A 155 -16.22 -5.26 7.90
CA MET A 155 -16.92 -4.88 6.68
C MET A 155 -16.36 -5.55 5.42
N TRP A 156 -15.15 -6.12 5.47
CA TRP A 156 -14.50 -6.67 4.26
C TRP A 156 -15.32 -7.77 3.59
N GLY A 157 -15.97 -8.63 4.40
CA GLY A 157 -16.81 -9.71 3.89
C GLY A 157 -18.05 -9.28 3.11
N TYR A 158 -18.43 -8.01 3.19
CA TYR A 158 -19.60 -7.46 2.50
C TYR A 158 -19.25 -6.78 1.16
N THR A 159 -17.98 -6.63 0.84
CA THR A 159 -17.52 -5.94 -0.37
C THR A 159 -16.76 -6.89 -1.28
N HIS A 160 -17.33 -7.21 -2.44
CA HIS A 160 -16.76 -8.18 -3.37
C HIS A 160 -15.35 -7.82 -3.85
N THR A 161 -15.07 -6.53 -4.07
CA THR A 161 -13.75 -6.08 -4.53
C THR A 161 -12.71 -6.19 -3.42
N ILE A 162 -13.07 -5.92 -2.16
CA ILE A 162 -12.18 -6.15 -1.02
C ILE A 162 -11.83 -7.64 -0.92
N LEU A 163 -12.80 -8.53 -1.00
CA LEU A 163 -12.56 -9.98 -0.97
C LEU A 163 -11.68 -10.44 -2.14
N ALA A 164 -11.93 -9.93 -3.34
CA ALA A 164 -11.11 -10.27 -4.51
C ALA A 164 -9.65 -9.86 -4.32
N ILE A 165 -9.40 -8.66 -3.80
CA ILE A 165 -8.05 -8.13 -3.56
C ILE A 165 -7.38 -8.85 -2.36
N ALA A 166 -8.14 -9.18 -1.32
CA ALA A 166 -7.64 -9.96 -0.18
C ALA A 166 -7.21 -11.39 -0.55
N ASN A 167 -7.74 -11.93 -1.64
CA ASN A 167 -7.27 -13.21 -2.20
C ASN A 167 -5.93 -13.10 -2.96
N ILE A 168 -5.52 -11.88 -3.32
CA ILE A 168 -4.26 -11.63 -4.04
C ILE A 168 -3.17 -11.20 -3.05
N PHE A 169 -3.49 -10.30 -2.12
CA PHE A 169 -2.56 -9.75 -1.16
C PHE A 169 -2.98 -10.06 0.28
N PRO A 170 -2.05 -10.46 1.16
CA PRO A 170 -2.30 -10.40 2.59
C PRO A 170 -2.78 -9.00 2.97
N MET A 171 -3.99 -8.90 3.53
CA MET A 171 -4.64 -7.63 3.85
C MET A 171 -4.67 -7.42 5.36
N PHE A 172 -4.35 -6.21 5.79
CA PHE A 172 -4.33 -5.80 7.19
C PHE A 172 -5.06 -4.46 7.35
N PRO A 173 -5.64 -4.17 8.53
CA PRO A 173 -6.24 -2.86 8.78
C PRO A 173 -5.19 -1.75 8.77
N LEU A 174 -5.56 -0.57 8.29
CA LEU A 174 -4.72 0.63 8.34
C LEU A 174 -4.71 1.17 9.78
N SER A 175 -3.89 0.55 10.62
CA SER A 175 -3.69 0.88 12.03
C SER A 175 -2.24 0.54 12.42
N LEU A 176 -1.80 0.95 13.60
CA LEU A 176 -0.49 0.59 14.13
C LEU A 176 -0.31 -0.92 14.22
N ASP A 177 -1.27 -1.63 14.80
CA ASP A 177 -1.28 -3.09 14.91
C ASP A 177 -1.27 -3.77 13.53
N GLY A 178 -2.08 -3.26 12.59
CA GLY A 178 -2.12 -3.77 11.22
C GLY A 178 -0.80 -3.56 10.48
N LEU A 179 -0.16 -2.41 10.65
CA LEU A 179 1.17 -2.14 10.07
C LEU A 179 2.23 -3.06 10.68
N GLU A 180 2.19 -3.31 11.97
CA GLU A 180 3.10 -4.25 12.64
C GLU A 180 2.98 -5.66 12.07
N LYS A 181 1.74 -6.16 11.95
CA LYS A 181 1.46 -7.47 11.35
C LYS A 181 1.91 -7.53 9.89
N ALA A 182 1.68 -6.46 9.13
CA ALA A 182 2.11 -6.35 7.74
C ALA A 182 3.64 -6.40 7.61
N VAL A 183 4.36 -5.62 8.44
CA VAL A 183 5.83 -5.63 8.47
C VAL A 183 6.35 -7.01 8.90
N SER A 184 5.76 -7.62 9.93
CA SER A 184 6.13 -8.96 10.39
C SER A 184 5.93 -10.01 9.29
N LYS A 185 4.84 -9.92 8.53
CA LYS A 185 4.58 -10.79 7.38
C LYS A 185 5.62 -10.64 6.29
N MET A 186 6.03 -9.40 5.98
CA MET A 186 7.05 -9.11 4.96
C MET A 186 8.47 -9.51 5.38
N MET A 187 8.70 -9.70 6.67
CA MET A 187 10.00 -10.13 7.23
C MET A 187 10.13 -11.64 7.35
N ALA A 188 9.01 -12.36 7.35
CA ALA A 188 9.04 -13.82 7.40
C ALA A 188 9.77 -14.33 6.15
N ARG A 189 10.83 -15.13 6.36
CA ARG A 189 11.48 -15.83 5.27
C ARG A 189 10.52 -16.91 4.74
N SER A 190 10.38 -16.96 3.43
CA SER A 190 9.67 -18.05 2.74
C SER A 190 10.37 -19.37 2.98
#